data_ec6cde68c7d8b01abb6feb77dd172122
#
_entry.id   ec6cde68c7d8b01abb6feb77dd172122
#
_cell.length_a   1.000
_cell.length_b   1.000
_cell.length_c   1.000
_cell.angle_alpha   90.00
_cell.angle_beta   90.00
_cell.angle_gamma   90.00
#
_symmetry.space_group_name_H-M   'P 1'
#
loop_
_entity.id
_entity.type
_entity.pdbx_description
1 polymer ?
#
loop_
_entity_poly.entity_id
_entity_poly.type
_entity_poly.pdbx_seq_one_letter_code
_entity_poly.pdbx_strand_id
1 'polypeptide(L)'
;SGENAITAYPWGAHYLPFPTRESRSVRELLADFGVLLGDPDAVEPRYDERYINFAPQERLYARGVWREGLWPQVGVRQRDFDQYRRFEDLMRDFQGRRGADGRKAFAIPLDFSARDPELLALDRLSMRDFLLQQGLDSEPLHWHVNYACRDDYGCRHDQTSAWMGIHYFASRDALARDADGDDVLAWPEGNGWLVERLRERLEPHLVTRALAWRLSELDRAVSVDAWQPRENRSVRRLAQAVIWAAPVFQAPKAFRELSPELATAIGEFQYAPWLVANLSLRRFPEERRGAPLSWDNV
;
A
#
# COMPACT_ATOMS: atom_id res chain seq x y z
N SER A 1 -11.24 12.15 3.96
CA SER A 1 -10.92 13.32 3.11
C SER A 1 -11.29 14.62 3.79
N GLY A 2 -10.60 15.70 3.41
CA GLY A 2 -10.92 17.07 3.75
C GLY A 2 -11.44 17.81 2.53
N GLU A 3 -11.95 19.02 2.73
CA GLU A 3 -12.43 19.92 1.70
C GLU A 3 -12.03 21.36 2.05
N ASN A 4 -11.68 22.13 1.03
CA ASN A 4 -11.48 23.56 1.16
C ASN A 4 -12.26 24.31 0.06
N ALA A 5 -12.08 25.62 -0.05
CA ALA A 5 -12.79 26.45 -1.04
C ALA A 5 -12.44 26.12 -2.52
N ILE A 6 -11.39 25.31 -2.76
CA ILE A 6 -10.89 24.97 -4.09
C ILE A 6 -11.35 23.56 -4.50
N THR A 7 -11.06 22.56 -3.66
CA THR A 7 -11.34 21.14 -3.94
C THR A 7 -11.29 20.30 -2.69
N ALA A 8 -11.79 19.05 -2.79
CA ALA A 8 -11.51 18.00 -1.84
C ALA A 8 -10.01 17.62 -1.87
N TYR A 9 -9.51 17.08 -0.78
CA TYR A 9 -8.12 16.61 -0.67
C TYR A 9 -8.03 15.38 0.25
N PRO A 10 -7.06 14.48 0.04
CA PRO A 10 -6.84 13.32 0.89
C PRO A 10 -6.19 13.72 2.23
N TRP A 11 -6.50 12.97 3.28
CA TRP A 11 -5.79 13.06 4.56
C TRP A 11 -4.63 12.06 4.67
N GLY A 12 -4.49 11.17 3.72
CA GLY A 12 -3.48 10.12 3.69
C GLY A 12 -3.48 9.43 2.34
N ALA A 13 -3.75 8.14 2.30
CA ALA A 13 -3.78 7.35 1.08
C ALA A 13 -4.63 8.01 -0.01
N HIS A 14 -4.04 8.27 -1.15
CA HIS A 14 -4.61 9.13 -2.18
C HIS A 14 -4.67 8.52 -3.57
N TYR A 15 -4.08 7.36 -3.77
CA TYR A 15 -4.14 6.61 -5.02
C TYR A 15 -4.26 5.10 -4.75
N LEU A 16 -4.58 4.36 -5.80
CA LEU A 16 -4.57 2.92 -5.83
C LEU A 16 -3.83 2.46 -7.09
N PRO A 17 -2.72 1.73 -6.99
CA PRO A 17 -2.13 1.06 -8.15
C PRO A 17 -3.16 0.17 -8.84
N PHE A 18 -3.04 -0.04 -10.14
CA PHE A 18 -3.94 -0.98 -10.82
C PHE A 18 -3.93 -2.33 -10.11
N PRO A 19 -5.12 -2.89 -9.74
CA PRO A 19 -5.16 -4.16 -9.03
C PRO A 19 -4.68 -5.29 -9.94
N THR A 20 -3.79 -6.12 -9.41
CA THR A 20 -3.33 -7.33 -10.09
C THR A 20 -4.49 -8.31 -10.33
N ARG A 21 -4.29 -9.32 -11.15
CA ARG A 21 -5.31 -10.34 -11.41
C ARG A 21 -5.70 -11.10 -10.14
N GLU A 22 -4.76 -11.30 -9.24
CA GLU A 22 -4.97 -11.97 -7.95
C GLU A 22 -5.83 -11.12 -6.99
N SER A 23 -5.87 -9.80 -7.19
CA SER A 23 -6.70 -8.86 -6.41
C SER A 23 -8.16 -8.83 -6.88
N ARG A 24 -8.75 -10.00 -7.11
CA ARG A 24 -10.07 -10.16 -7.72
C ARG A 24 -11.17 -9.36 -7.02
N SER A 25 -11.25 -9.45 -5.69
CA SER A 25 -12.27 -8.72 -4.92
C SER A 25 -12.18 -7.20 -5.06
N VAL A 26 -10.96 -6.68 -5.24
CA VAL A 26 -10.75 -5.24 -5.50
C VAL A 26 -11.23 -4.89 -6.91
N ARG A 27 -10.91 -5.72 -7.91
CA ARG A 27 -11.39 -5.53 -9.29
C ARG A 27 -12.91 -5.58 -9.39
N GLU A 28 -13.54 -6.54 -8.73
CA GLU A 28 -15.01 -6.66 -8.64
C GLU A 28 -15.61 -5.41 -7.99
N LEU A 29 -15.04 -4.94 -6.90
CA LEU A 29 -15.48 -3.71 -6.23
C LEU A 29 -15.37 -2.48 -7.12
N LEU A 30 -14.25 -2.34 -7.85
CA LEU A 30 -14.05 -1.24 -8.79
C LEU A 30 -15.02 -1.31 -9.99
N ALA A 31 -15.34 -2.51 -10.46
CA ALA A 31 -16.36 -2.71 -11.48
C ALA A 31 -17.75 -2.29 -10.96
N ASP A 32 -18.09 -2.69 -9.75
CA ASP A 32 -19.32 -2.30 -9.08
C ASP A 32 -19.45 -0.77 -8.91
N PHE A 33 -18.35 -0.07 -8.76
CA PHE A 33 -18.32 1.40 -8.67
C PHE A 33 -18.21 2.10 -10.03
N GLY A 34 -18.12 1.34 -11.13
CA GLY A 34 -17.98 1.88 -12.48
C GLY A 34 -16.60 2.47 -12.78
N VAL A 35 -15.59 2.14 -11.97
CA VAL A 35 -14.19 2.53 -12.18
C VAL A 35 -13.52 1.56 -13.16
N LEU A 36 -13.72 0.26 -12.97
CA LEU A 36 -13.30 -0.77 -13.92
C LEU A 36 -14.48 -1.02 -14.89
N LEU A 37 -14.19 -0.99 -16.18
CA LEU A 37 -15.20 -1.13 -17.24
C LEU A 37 -15.09 -2.50 -17.90
N GLY A 38 -16.16 -3.27 -17.85
CA GLY A 38 -16.24 -4.60 -18.47
C GLY A 38 -15.89 -5.74 -17.53
N ASP A 39 -15.10 -6.71 -18.00
CA ASP A 39 -14.80 -7.94 -17.26
C ASP A 39 -13.67 -7.75 -16.23
N PRO A 40 -13.94 -7.93 -14.92
CA PRO A 40 -12.91 -7.86 -13.88
C PRO A 40 -11.82 -8.95 -14.01
N ASP A 41 -12.12 -10.07 -14.67
CA ASP A 41 -11.17 -11.17 -14.86
C ASP A 41 -10.28 -10.99 -16.12
N ALA A 42 -10.50 -9.91 -16.91
CA ALA A 42 -9.67 -9.61 -18.08
C ALA A 42 -8.18 -9.53 -17.71
N VAL A 43 -7.30 -9.98 -18.62
CA VAL A 43 -5.85 -9.86 -18.44
C VAL A 43 -5.46 -8.38 -18.38
N GLU A 44 -6.00 -7.59 -19.30
CA GLU A 44 -5.83 -6.14 -19.40
C GLU A 44 -7.21 -5.47 -19.26
N PRO A 45 -7.68 -5.27 -18.03
CA PRO A 45 -8.96 -4.61 -17.81
C PRO A 45 -8.90 -3.15 -18.27
N ARG A 46 -10.06 -2.63 -18.69
CA ARG A 46 -10.21 -1.22 -19.02
C ARG A 46 -10.71 -0.46 -17.81
N TYR A 47 -10.13 0.68 -17.54
CA TYR A 47 -10.61 1.60 -16.50
C TYR A 47 -11.21 2.86 -17.13
N ASP A 48 -12.07 3.53 -16.39
CA ASP A 48 -12.58 4.85 -16.78
C ASP A 48 -11.45 5.87 -16.64
N GLU A 49 -11.08 6.51 -17.75
CA GLU A 49 -9.97 7.45 -17.84
C GLU A 49 -10.06 8.63 -16.85
N ARG A 50 -11.28 8.96 -16.41
CA ARG A 50 -11.52 10.01 -15.40
C ARG A 50 -10.89 9.71 -14.05
N TYR A 51 -10.56 8.46 -13.77
CA TYR A 51 -9.95 8.00 -12.54
C TYR A 51 -8.48 7.64 -12.71
N ILE A 52 -7.94 7.72 -13.94
CA ILE A 52 -6.53 7.43 -14.19
C ILE A 52 -5.73 8.71 -14.04
N ASN A 53 -4.69 8.65 -13.21
CA ASN A 53 -3.67 9.69 -13.18
C ASN A 53 -2.47 9.24 -14.00
N PHE A 54 -2.26 9.92 -15.13
CA PHE A 54 -1.19 9.64 -16.06
C PHE A 54 0.13 10.29 -15.64
N ALA A 55 1.25 9.79 -16.16
CA ALA A 55 2.58 10.35 -15.92
C ALA A 55 2.67 11.87 -16.29
N PRO A 56 3.62 12.62 -15.69
CA PRO A 56 4.73 12.16 -14.87
C PRO A 56 4.32 11.93 -13.41
N GLN A 57 4.67 10.76 -12.90
CA GLN A 57 4.28 10.36 -11.56
C GLN A 57 5.18 10.96 -10.48
N GLU A 58 6.47 10.96 -10.71
CA GLU A 58 7.48 11.20 -9.69
C GLU A 58 8.62 12.07 -10.23
N ARG A 59 9.19 12.91 -9.36
CA ARG A 59 10.45 13.60 -9.62
C ARG A 59 11.29 13.75 -8.36
N LEU A 60 12.60 13.70 -8.53
CA LEU A 60 13.57 13.85 -7.44
C LEU A 60 14.37 15.14 -7.60
N TYR A 61 14.43 15.95 -6.51
CA TYR A 61 15.30 17.11 -6.44
C TYR A 61 16.67 16.75 -5.90
N ALA A 62 17.66 16.79 -6.74
CA ALA A 62 19.03 16.53 -6.33
C ALA A 62 20.00 17.56 -6.92
N ARG A 63 20.92 18.08 -6.08
CA ARG A 63 21.98 19.00 -6.49
C ARG A 63 21.51 20.20 -7.34
N GLY A 64 20.36 20.77 -6.98
CA GLY A 64 19.87 22.01 -7.60
C GLY A 64 19.00 21.80 -8.83
N VAL A 65 18.65 20.58 -9.21
CA VAL A 65 17.84 20.31 -10.40
C VAL A 65 16.83 19.18 -10.14
N TRP A 66 15.63 19.30 -10.71
CA TRP A 66 14.64 18.23 -10.75
C TRP A 66 14.94 17.24 -11.87
N ARG A 67 14.83 15.94 -11.56
CA ARG A 67 14.88 14.85 -12.54
C ARG A 67 13.65 13.97 -12.38
N GLU A 68 13.15 13.46 -13.49
CA GLU A 68 12.04 12.50 -13.52
C GLU A 68 12.46 11.19 -12.86
N GLY A 69 11.52 10.58 -12.14
CA GLY A 69 11.70 9.36 -11.35
C GLY A 69 12.43 9.59 -10.03
N LEU A 70 12.44 8.57 -9.18
CA LEU A 70 13.06 8.60 -7.84
C LEU A 70 14.48 8.05 -7.80
N TRP A 71 15.01 7.56 -8.91
CA TRP A 71 16.40 7.17 -9.00
C TRP A 71 17.32 8.40 -9.00
N PRO A 72 18.31 8.51 -8.07
CA PRO A 72 19.24 9.62 -8.07
C PRO A 72 20.13 9.60 -9.30
N GLN A 73 19.89 10.51 -10.25
CA GLN A 73 20.60 10.57 -11.54
C GLN A 73 21.74 11.61 -11.56
N VAL A 74 21.77 12.54 -10.62
CA VAL A 74 22.68 13.68 -10.66
C VAL A 74 23.96 13.40 -9.86
N GLY A 75 25.09 13.44 -10.55
CA GLY A 75 26.41 13.24 -9.94
C GLY A 75 26.73 11.80 -9.59
N VAL A 76 26.03 10.85 -10.20
CA VAL A 76 26.29 9.42 -10.11
C VAL A 76 27.33 8.99 -11.17
N ARG A 77 28.04 7.89 -10.92
CA ARG A 77 29.04 7.33 -11.83
C ARG A 77 28.40 6.26 -12.73
N GLN A 78 29.08 5.92 -13.82
CA GLN A 78 28.61 4.84 -14.71
C GLN A 78 28.37 3.52 -13.95
N ARG A 79 29.25 3.16 -13.03
CA ARG A 79 29.10 1.99 -12.16
C ARG A 79 27.76 1.99 -11.40
N ASP A 80 27.28 3.16 -10.95
CA ASP A 80 26.04 3.26 -10.18
C ASP A 80 24.83 2.99 -11.10
N PHE A 81 24.87 3.47 -12.35
CA PHE A 81 23.86 3.11 -13.37
C PHE A 81 23.89 1.63 -13.74
N ASP A 82 25.08 1.03 -13.84
CA ASP A 82 25.21 -0.39 -14.15
C ASP A 82 24.63 -1.26 -13.03
N GLN A 83 24.84 -0.87 -11.78
CA GLN A 83 24.23 -1.55 -10.63
C GLN A 83 22.72 -1.35 -10.57
N TYR A 84 22.21 -0.17 -10.90
CA TYR A 84 20.78 0.08 -10.96
C TYR A 84 20.09 -0.80 -12.02
N ARG A 85 20.65 -0.88 -13.23
CA ARG A 85 20.14 -1.78 -14.27
C ARG A 85 20.16 -3.26 -13.84
N ARG A 86 21.24 -3.71 -13.21
CA ARG A 86 21.30 -5.07 -12.65
C ARG A 86 20.25 -5.31 -11.57
N PHE A 87 19.96 -4.31 -10.77
CA PHE A 87 18.89 -4.38 -9.78
C PHE A 87 17.51 -4.48 -10.45
N GLU A 88 17.23 -3.66 -11.46
CA GLU A 88 15.98 -3.73 -12.21
C GLU A 88 15.79 -5.09 -12.90
N ASP A 89 16.85 -5.62 -13.52
CA ASP A 89 16.84 -6.95 -14.12
C ASP A 89 16.51 -8.02 -13.08
N LEU A 90 17.16 -7.96 -11.91
CA LEU A 90 16.92 -8.88 -10.81
C LEU A 90 15.47 -8.81 -10.28
N MET A 91 14.91 -7.61 -10.16
CA MET A 91 13.50 -7.43 -9.73
C MET A 91 12.53 -7.96 -10.80
N ARG A 92 12.83 -7.77 -12.09
CA ARG A 92 12.06 -8.36 -13.20
C ARG A 92 12.10 -9.89 -13.19
N ASP A 93 13.26 -10.49 -12.90
CA ASP A 93 13.39 -11.94 -12.76
C ASP A 93 12.51 -12.47 -11.63
N PHE A 94 12.49 -11.79 -10.47
CA PHE A 94 11.58 -12.13 -9.38
C PHE A 94 10.10 -11.94 -9.73
N GLN A 95 9.76 -10.90 -10.48
CA GLN A 95 8.39 -10.66 -10.96
C GLN A 95 7.90 -11.80 -11.87
N GLY A 96 8.76 -12.29 -12.77
CA GLY A 96 8.44 -13.43 -13.66
C GLY A 96 8.47 -14.79 -12.98
N ARG A 97 9.09 -14.87 -11.79
CA ARG A 97 9.32 -16.14 -11.11
C ARG A 97 8.04 -16.74 -10.53
N ARG A 98 7.95 -18.09 -10.61
CA ARG A 98 6.88 -18.85 -10.01
C ARG A 98 7.44 -19.92 -9.08
N GLY A 99 6.68 -20.23 -8.03
CA GLY A 99 6.98 -21.33 -7.14
C GLY A 99 6.61 -22.69 -7.73
N ALA A 100 6.94 -23.74 -7.01
CA ALA A 100 6.65 -25.12 -7.38
C ALA A 100 5.13 -25.39 -7.49
N ASP A 101 4.32 -24.62 -6.79
CA ASP A 101 2.85 -24.67 -6.85
C ASP A 101 2.23 -23.88 -8.02
N GLY A 102 3.07 -23.25 -8.87
CA GLY A 102 2.68 -22.42 -9.99
C GLY A 102 2.24 -20.99 -9.64
N ARG A 103 2.19 -20.64 -8.35
CA ARG A 103 1.88 -19.27 -7.91
C ARG A 103 3.03 -18.32 -8.26
N LYS A 104 2.74 -17.02 -8.38
CA LYS A 104 3.79 -15.99 -8.45
C LYS A 104 4.68 -16.06 -7.22
N ALA A 105 5.98 -15.84 -7.37
CA ALA A 105 6.89 -15.73 -6.23
C ALA A 105 6.45 -14.59 -5.29
N PHE A 106 6.01 -13.48 -5.88
CA PHE A 106 5.51 -12.30 -5.17
C PHE A 106 4.18 -11.85 -5.78
N ALA A 107 3.12 -11.81 -5.00
CA ALA A 107 1.77 -11.45 -5.43
C ALA A 107 1.13 -10.42 -4.50
N ILE A 108 0.17 -9.68 -5.02
CA ILE A 108 -0.78 -8.86 -4.26
C ILE A 108 -2.18 -9.44 -4.51
N PRO A 109 -2.92 -9.90 -3.48
CA PRO A 109 -2.54 -10.00 -2.04
C PRO A 109 -1.38 -10.96 -1.74
N LEU A 110 -0.65 -10.66 -0.68
CA LEU A 110 0.54 -11.38 -0.24
C LEU A 110 0.30 -12.89 -0.04
N ASP A 111 -0.87 -13.29 0.43
CA ASP A 111 -1.24 -14.71 0.66
C ASP A 111 -1.26 -15.56 -0.62
N PHE A 112 -1.33 -14.94 -1.80
CA PHE A 112 -1.23 -15.64 -3.08
C PHE A 112 0.21 -15.84 -3.56
N SER A 113 1.20 -15.35 -2.82
CA SER A 113 2.61 -15.62 -3.12
C SER A 113 2.98 -17.06 -2.87
N ALA A 114 3.94 -17.57 -3.64
CA ALA A 114 4.51 -18.90 -3.45
C ALA A 114 5.27 -18.99 -2.12
N ARG A 115 5.28 -20.19 -1.53
CA ARG A 115 5.90 -20.46 -0.22
C ARG A 115 7.08 -21.44 -0.31
N ASP A 116 7.79 -21.42 -1.41
CA ASP A 116 8.99 -22.25 -1.59
C ASP A 116 10.05 -21.89 -0.55
N PRO A 117 10.77 -22.88 0.01
CA PRO A 117 11.72 -22.65 1.09
C PRO A 117 12.80 -21.61 0.75
N GLU A 118 13.22 -21.56 -0.51
CA GLU A 118 14.20 -20.59 -1.00
C GLU A 118 13.66 -19.17 -1.05
N LEU A 119 12.37 -18.98 -1.36
CA LEU A 119 11.71 -17.68 -1.32
C LEU A 119 11.52 -17.23 0.13
N LEU A 120 11.06 -18.12 1.00
CA LEU A 120 10.89 -17.82 2.42
C LEU A 120 12.23 -17.57 3.13
N ALA A 121 13.34 -18.13 2.64
CA ALA A 121 14.66 -17.85 3.20
C ALA A 121 15.09 -16.39 3.04
N LEU A 122 14.55 -15.67 2.05
CA LEU A 122 14.77 -14.23 1.86
C LEU A 122 14.27 -13.39 3.05
N ASP A 123 13.28 -13.89 3.79
CA ASP A 123 12.76 -13.20 4.98
C ASP A 123 13.74 -13.18 6.17
N ARG A 124 14.78 -14.00 6.12
CA ARG A 124 15.85 -14.06 7.15
C ARG A 124 16.98 -13.06 6.92
N LEU A 125 16.99 -12.38 5.79
CA LEU A 125 17.97 -11.36 5.42
C LEU A 125 17.31 -9.98 5.46
N SER A 126 18.08 -8.94 5.79
CA SER A 126 17.64 -7.59 5.49
C SER A 126 17.74 -7.32 3.98
N MET A 127 16.92 -6.41 3.47
CA MET A 127 17.03 -5.98 2.07
C MET A 127 18.40 -5.40 1.75
N ARG A 128 19.01 -4.70 2.71
CA ARG A 128 20.39 -4.21 2.58
C ARG A 128 21.39 -5.35 2.40
N ASP A 129 21.34 -6.36 3.26
CA ASP A 129 22.29 -7.48 3.21
C ASP A 129 22.10 -8.30 1.93
N PHE A 130 20.86 -8.46 1.47
CA PHE A 130 20.56 -9.07 0.18
C PHE A 130 21.23 -8.31 -0.97
N LEU A 131 21.10 -6.98 -1.03
CA LEU A 131 21.75 -6.16 -2.07
C LEU A 131 23.27 -6.35 -2.05
N LEU A 132 23.90 -6.32 -0.86
CA LEU A 132 25.33 -6.51 -0.71
C LEU A 132 25.79 -7.91 -1.17
N GLN A 133 25.01 -8.97 -0.87
CA GLN A 133 25.29 -10.32 -1.35
C GLN A 133 25.19 -10.44 -2.88
N GLN A 134 24.35 -9.63 -3.52
CA GLN A 134 24.28 -9.54 -4.98
C GLN A 134 25.38 -8.65 -5.60
N GLY A 135 26.30 -8.11 -4.77
CA GLY A 135 27.35 -7.18 -5.23
C GLY A 135 26.78 -5.83 -5.69
N LEU A 136 25.65 -5.43 -5.10
CA LEU A 136 24.97 -4.16 -5.33
C LEU A 136 25.25 -3.24 -4.14
N ASP A 137 26.34 -2.47 -4.20
CA ASP A 137 26.86 -1.63 -3.11
C ASP A 137 26.80 -0.12 -3.43
N SER A 138 26.18 0.27 -4.54
CA SER A 138 26.04 1.66 -4.96
C SER A 138 25.19 2.46 -3.94
N GLU A 139 25.77 3.54 -3.41
CA GLU A 139 25.07 4.42 -2.46
C GLU A 139 23.74 4.99 -3.02
N PRO A 140 23.67 5.49 -4.27
CA PRO A 140 22.41 5.91 -4.87
C PRO A 140 21.37 4.79 -4.97
N LEU A 141 21.78 3.55 -5.26
CA LEU A 141 20.87 2.40 -5.28
C LEU A 141 20.36 2.10 -3.87
N HIS A 142 21.23 2.07 -2.88
CA HIS A 142 20.81 1.88 -1.49
C HIS A 142 19.86 2.99 -1.00
N TRP A 143 20.08 4.24 -1.43
CA TRP A 143 19.17 5.34 -1.13
C TRP A 143 17.78 5.07 -1.73
N HIS A 144 17.71 4.71 -3.01
CA HIS A 144 16.44 4.42 -3.72
C HIS A 144 15.66 3.28 -3.05
N VAL A 145 16.33 2.15 -2.80
CA VAL A 145 15.69 1.00 -2.14
C VAL A 145 15.29 1.31 -0.70
N ASN A 146 16.09 2.11 0.01
CA ASN A 146 15.75 2.56 1.36
C ASN A 146 14.54 3.51 1.36
N TYR A 147 14.41 4.38 0.35
CA TYR A 147 13.25 5.22 0.17
C TYR A 147 11.99 4.34 0.02
N ALA A 148 11.99 3.39 -0.92
CA ALA A 148 10.88 2.48 -1.16
C ALA A 148 10.47 1.69 0.11
N CYS A 149 11.43 1.18 0.89
CA CYS A 149 11.15 0.47 2.13
C CYS A 149 10.54 1.39 3.20
N ARG A 150 11.01 2.63 3.30
CA ARG A 150 10.46 3.60 4.26
C ARG A 150 9.06 4.05 3.88
N ASP A 151 8.83 4.22 2.59
CA ASP A 151 7.53 4.63 2.05
C ASP A 151 6.45 3.56 2.31
N ASP A 152 6.69 2.32 1.90
CA ASP A 152 5.70 1.24 2.02
C ASP A 152 5.61 0.64 3.45
N TYR A 153 6.75 0.48 4.13
CA TYR A 153 6.81 -0.29 5.39
C TYR A 153 7.15 0.54 6.62
N GLY A 154 7.41 1.83 6.47
CA GLY A 154 7.78 2.70 7.58
C GLY A 154 9.11 2.36 8.24
N CYS A 155 9.94 1.53 7.65
CA CYS A 155 11.24 1.13 8.18
C CYS A 155 12.34 1.16 7.12
N ARG A 156 13.60 1.22 7.56
CA ARG A 156 14.74 1.29 6.65
C ARG A 156 15.01 -0.06 6.00
N HIS A 157 15.67 -0.06 4.85
CA HIS A 157 16.01 -1.28 4.11
C HIS A 157 16.96 -2.24 4.87
N ASP A 158 17.63 -1.79 5.92
CA ASP A 158 18.43 -2.64 6.84
C ASP A 158 17.58 -3.26 7.96
N GLN A 159 16.31 -2.90 8.04
CA GLN A 159 15.30 -3.41 8.98
C GLN A 159 14.13 -4.11 8.27
N THR A 160 13.95 -3.85 6.98
CA THR A 160 12.98 -4.54 6.12
C THR A 160 13.59 -5.85 5.65
N SER A 161 12.83 -6.95 5.69
CA SER A 161 13.32 -8.22 5.14
C SER A 161 13.53 -8.14 3.64
N ALA A 162 14.46 -8.93 3.11
CA ALA A 162 14.68 -8.99 1.67
C ALA A 162 13.44 -9.47 0.93
N TRP A 163 12.66 -10.37 1.53
CA TRP A 163 11.40 -10.82 0.95
C TRP A 163 10.42 -9.65 0.73
N MET A 164 10.22 -8.82 1.74
CA MET A 164 9.34 -7.65 1.64
C MET A 164 9.91 -6.57 0.71
N GLY A 165 11.22 -6.31 0.80
CA GLY A 165 11.88 -5.36 -0.09
C GLY A 165 11.77 -5.75 -1.58
N ILE A 166 11.94 -7.03 -1.91
CA ILE A 166 11.73 -7.56 -3.26
C ILE A 166 10.25 -7.50 -3.64
N HIS A 167 9.35 -7.84 -2.73
CA HIS A 167 7.90 -7.79 -2.96
C HIS A 167 7.44 -6.39 -3.41
N TYR A 168 8.00 -5.31 -2.86
CA TYR A 168 7.70 -3.95 -3.29
C TYR A 168 7.89 -3.77 -4.80
N PHE A 169 9.03 -4.23 -5.34
CA PHE A 169 9.38 -4.04 -6.76
C PHE A 169 8.79 -5.12 -7.68
N ALA A 170 8.61 -6.34 -7.19
CA ALA A 170 8.28 -7.50 -8.01
C ALA A 170 6.79 -7.86 -8.06
N SER A 171 5.96 -7.34 -7.15
CA SER A 171 4.54 -7.73 -7.08
C SER A 171 3.59 -6.81 -7.85
N ARG A 172 4.05 -5.63 -8.28
CA ARG A 172 3.25 -4.62 -9.00
C ARG A 172 3.33 -4.88 -10.49
N ASP A 173 2.62 -5.91 -10.97
CA ASP A 173 2.63 -6.36 -12.35
C ASP A 173 1.25 -6.27 -13.01
N ALA A 174 0.38 -5.41 -12.48
CA ALA A 174 -0.94 -5.21 -13.07
C ALA A 174 -0.83 -4.54 -14.44
N LEU A 175 -1.68 -4.98 -15.35
CA LEU A 175 -1.83 -4.41 -16.68
C LEU A 175 -3.17 -3.69 -16.78
N ALA A 176 -3.22 -2.63 -17.56
CA ALA A 176 -4.43 -1.93 -17.96
C ALA A 176 -4.40 -1.68 -19.47
N ARG A 177 -5.55 -1.72 -20.14
CA ARG A 177 -5.62 -1.66 -21.61
C ARG A 177 -5.15 -0.32 -22.18
N ASP A 178 -5.49 0.77 -21.52
CA ASP A 178 -5.32 2.12 -22.06
C ASP A 178 -4.45 2.99 -21.12
N ALA A 179 -3.54 2.35 -20.37
CA ALA A 179 -2.66 3.02 -19.41
C ALA A 179 -1.34 2.26 -19.26
N ASP A 180 -0.30 2.97 -18.88
CA ASP A 180 1.02 2.39 -18.59
C ASP A 180 1.07 1.77 -17.19
N GLY A 181 2.04 0.89 -16.94
CA GLY A 181 2.16 0.18 -15.65
C GLY A 181 2.43 1.08 -14.45
N ASP A 182 2.94 2.29 -14.70
CA ASP A 182 3.23 3.29 -13.66
C ASP A 182 2.06 4.25 -13.41
N ASP A 183 1.00 4.19 -14.21
CA ASP A 183 -0.21 4.98 -13.99
C ASP A 183 -1.01 4.41 -12.80
N VAL A 184 -1.79 5.25 -12.15
CA VAL A 184 -2.53 4.90 -10.96
C VAL A 184 -3.98 5.38 -11.00
N LEU A 185 -4.86 4.72 -10.27
CA LEU A 185 -6.21 5.22 -10.01
C LEU A 185 -6.18 6.25 -8.88
N ALA A 186 -6.81 7.40 -9.09
CA ALA A 186 -6.83 8.48 -8.12
C ALA A 186 -8.17 9.23 -8.11
N TRP A 187 -8.47 9.85 -6.99
CA TRP A 187 -9.66 10.67 -6.75
C TRP A 187 -9.28 11.93 -5.99
N PRO A 188 -9.96 13.08 -6.20
CA PRO A 188 -9.68 14.29 -5.44
C PRO A 188 -9.71 14.08 -3.92
N GLU A 189 -10.63 13.25 -3.43
CA GLU A 189 -10.78 12.86 -2.03
C GLU A 189 -9.74 11.82 -1.58
N GLY A 190 -8.89 11.37 -2.49
CA GLY A 190 -8.05 10.19 -2.29
C GLY A 190 -8.89 8.94 -2.08
N ASN A 191 -8.37 7.94 -1.39
CA ASN A 191 -9.09 6.69 -1.11
C ASN A 191 -10.34 6.88 -0.23
N GLY A 192 -10.56 8.09 0.30
CA GLY A 192 -11.82 8.49 0.93
C GLY A 192 -13.03 8.37 0.01
N TRP A 193 -12.84 8.51 -1.30
CA TRP A 193 -13.88 8.29 -2.31
C TRP A 193 -14.40 6.83 -2.26
N LEU A 194 -13.52 5.85 -2.21
CA LEU A 194 -13.89 4.44 -2.09
C LEU A 194 -14.66 4.17 -0.79
N VAL A 195 -14.18 4.74 0.31
CA VAL A 195 -14.85 4.62 1.62
C VAL A 195 -16.27 5.18 1.57
N GLU A 196 -16.48 6.32 0.90
CA GLU A 196 -17.81 6.93 0.78
C GLU A 196 -18.76 6.05 -0.05
N ARG A 197 -18.29 5.47 -1.17
CA ARG A 197 -19.10 4.52 -1.95
C ARG A 197 -19.50 3.28 -1.15
N LEU A 198 -18.57 2.76 -0.35
CA LEU A 198 -18.87 1.65 0.58
C LEU A 198 -19.87 2.08 1.66
N ARG A 199 -19.70 3.27 2.22
CA ARG A 199 -20.62 3.82 3.23
C ARG A 199 -22.05 3.94 2.72
N GLU A 200 -22.24 4.47 1.51
CA GLU A 200 -23.55 4.59 0.87
C GLU A 200 -24.28 3.25 0.77
N ARG A 201 -23.56 2.17 0.43
CA ARG A 201 -24.14 0.81 0.33
C ARG A 201 -24.46 0.19 1.69
N LEU A 202 -23.68 0.54 2.71
CA LEU A 202 -23.75 -0.09 4.03
C LEU A 202 -24.57 0.75 5.02
N GLU A 203 -25.04 1.95 4.65
CA GLU A 203 -25.68 2.89 5.56
C GLU A 203 -26.75 2.26 6.48
N PRO A 204 -27.66 1.38 6.02
CA PRO A 204 -28.66 0.76 6.88
C PRO A 204 -28.07 -0.16 7.97
N HIS A 205 -26.83 -0.59 7.80
CA HIS A 205 -26.12 -1.52 8.69
C HIS A 205 -25.01 -0.85 9.50
N LEU A 206 -24.76 0.45 9.28
CA LEU A 206 -23.70 1.18 9.96
C LEU A 206 -24.18 1.70 11.32
N VAL A 207 -23.41 1.38 12.36
CA VAL A 207 -23.56 1.97 13.68
C VAL A 207 -22.37 2.86 13.93
N THR A 208 -22.51 4.15 13.68
CA THR A 208 -21.47 5.14 13.93
C THR A 208 -21.50 5.64 15.37
N ARG A 209 -20.41 6.32 15.82
CA ARG A 209 -20.29 6.87 17.17
C ARG A 209 -20.50 5.83 18.28
N ALA A 210 -20.05 4.63 18.02
CA ALA A 210 -20.02 3.53 18.96
C ALA A 210 -18.58 3.01 19.03
N LEU A 211 -18.03 2.94 20.24
CA LEU A 211 -16.71 2.37 20.50
C LEU A 211 -16.89 0.95 21.00
N ALA A 212 -16.57 -0.04 20.15
CA ALA A 212 -16.47 -1.43 20.61
C ALA A 212 -15.26 -1.55 21.54
N TRP A 213 -15.51 -1.93 22.80
CA TRP A 213 -14.47 -1.97 23.84
C TRP A 213 -14.27 -3.34 24.45
N ARG A 214 -15.20 -4.28 24.21
CA ARG A 214 -15.07 -5.67 24.66
C ARG A 214 -15.71 -6.61 23.68
N LEU A 215 -14.97 -7.65 23.33
CA LEU A 215 -15.43 -8.84 22.61
C LEU A 215 -15.22 -10.07 23.48
N SER A 216 -16.24 -10.92 23.56
CA SER A 216 -16.16 -12.17 24.32
C SER A 216 -16.81 -13.29 23.54
N GLU A 217 -16.12 -14.42 23.40
CA GLU A 217 -16.68 -15.65 22.84
C GLU A 217 -17.70 -16.26 23.80
N LEU A 218 -18.78 -16.78 23.26
CA LEU A 218 -19.82 -17.54 23.93
C LEU A 218 -20.00 -18.85 23.18
N ASP A 219 -20.68 -19.84 23.75
CA ASP A 219 -20.84 -21.19 23.16
C ASP A 219 -21.25 -21.17 21.68
N ARG A 220 -22.12 -20.26 21.27
CA ARG A 220 -22.69 -20.18 19.90
C ARG A 220 -22.76 -18.76 19.35
N ALA A 221 -22.09 -17.83 19.94
CA ALA A 221 -22.14 -16.42 19.56
C ALA A 221 -20.89 -15.67 20.03
N VAL A 222 -20.71 -14.48 19.51
CA VAL A 222 -19.75 -13.50 20.03
C VAL A 222 -20.52 -12.33 20.58
N SER A 223 -20.25 -11.92 21.82
CA SER A 223 -20.79 -10.68 22.36
C SER A 223 -19.84 -9.52 22.08
N VAL A 224 -20.42 -8.39 21.63
CA VAL A 224 -19.71 -7.14 21.40
C VAL A 224 -20.31 -6.08 22.30
N ASP A 225 -19.56 -5.61 23.27
CA ASP A 225 -19.93 -4.46 24.11
C ASP A 225 -19.39 -3.19 23.48
N ALA A 226 -20.29 -2.25 23.22
CA ALA A 226 -19.96 -0.97 22.62
C ALA A 226 -20.48 0.19 23.49
N TRP A 227 -19.64 1.21 23.68
CA TRP A 227 -19.98 2.45 24.33
C TRP A 227 -20.51 3.46 23.30
N GLN A 228 -21.67 4.04 23.56
CA GLN A 228 -22.32 5.08 22.78
C GLN A 228 -22.25 6.40 23.56
N PRO A 229 -21.27 7.28 23.27
CA PRO A 229 -21.01 8.49 24.06
C PRO A 229 -22.18 9.48 24.11
N ARG A 230 -22.95 9.61 23.02
CA ARG A 230 -24.08 10.54 22.94
C ARG A 230 -25.22 10.14 23.86
N GLU A 231 -25.48 8.85 23.92
CA GLU A 231 -26.55 8.27 24.73
C GLU A 231 -26.08 7.94 26.15
N ASN A 232 -24.80 8.13 26.42
CA ASN A 232 -24.14 7.83 27.70
C ASN A 232 -24.46 6.41 28.20
N ARG A 233 -24.39 5.40 27.31
CA ARG A 233 -24.74 4.02 27.63
C ARG A 233 -23.82 3.01 26.93
N SER A 234 -23.69 1.83 27.56
CA SER A 234 -23.14 0.64 26.90
C SER A 234 -24.24 -0.22 26.31
N VAL A 235 -24.00 -0.74 25.13
CA VAL A 235 -24.92 -1.65 24.42
C VAL A 235 -24.18 -2.95 24.14
N ARG A 236 -24.82 -4.08 24.45
CA ARG A 236 -24.35 -5.40 24.07
C ARG A 236 -25.06 -5.87 22.81
N ARG A 237 -24.30 -6.33 21.83
CA ARG A 237 -24.80 -7.00 20.63
C ARG A 237 -24.30 -8.43 20.61
N LEU A 238 -25.12 -9.35 20.12
CA LEU A 238 -24.74 -10.73 19.88
C LEU A 238 -24.67 -10.95 18.37
N ALA A 239 -23.62 -11.61 17.92
CA ALA A 239 -23.39 -11.97 16.52
C ALA A 239 -22.91 -13.43 16.42
N GLN A 240 -23.17 -14.08 15.30
CA GLN A 240 -22.65 -15.43 15.04
C GLN A 240 -21.14 -15.39 14.80
N ALA A 241 -20.63 -14.32 14.21
CA ALA A 241 -19.22 -14.08 13.96
C ALA A 241 -18.91 -12.58 14.00
N VAL A 242 -17.67 -12.24 14.25
CA VAL A 242 -17.16 -10.85 14.25
C VAL A 242 -15.87 -10.80 13.43
N ILE A 243 -15.81 -9.81 12.52
CA ILE A 243 -14.58 -9.48 11.79
C ILE A 243 -13.97 -8.26 12.48
N TRP A 244 -12.77 -8.41 13.01
CA TRP A 244 -12.01 -7.30 13.58
C TRP A 244 -11.27 -6.56 12.45
N ALA A 245 -11.79 -5.41 12.03
CA ALA A 245 -11.21 -4.57 10.99
C ALA A 245 -10.51 -3.30 11.54
N ALA A 246 -10.36 -3.20 12.85
CA ALA A 246 -9.58 -2.15 13.49
C ALA A 246 -8.09 -2.53 13.54
N PRO A 247 -7.17 -1.55 13.79
CA PRO A 247 -5.74 -1.85 13.92
C PRO A 247 -5.47 -2.99 14.91
N VAL A 248 -4.63 -3.94 14.51
CA VAL A 248 -4.43 -5.18 15.26
C VAL A 248 -3.88 -4.94 16.67
N PHE A 249 -3.08 -3.88 16.89
CA PHE A 249 -2.58 -3.49 18.21
C PHE A 249 -3.68 -3.06 19.21
N GLN A 250 -4.91 -2.82 18.72
CA GLN A 250 -6.06 -2.54 19.58
C GLN A 250 -6.75 -3.82 20.05
N ALA A 251 -6.55 -4.95 19.37
CA ALA A 251 -7.21 -6.20 19.70
C ALA A 251 -6.99 -6.64 21.16
N PRO A 252 -5.76 -6.58 21.74
CA PRO A 252 -5.54 -6.92 23.15
C PRO A 252 -6.34 -6.08 24.15
N LYS A 253 -6.79 -4.89 23.75
CA LYS A 253 -7.61 -4.01 24.60
C LYS A 253 -9.10 -4.33 24.54
N ALA A 254 -9.53 -4.94 23.43
CA ALA A 254 -10.94 -5.22 23.15
C ALA A 254 -11.32 -6.68 23.38
N PHE A 255 -10.43 -7.63 23.05
CA PHE A 255 -10.70 -9.05 23.23
C PHE A 255 -10.47 -9.46 24.68
N ARG A 256 -11.44 -10.15 25.29
CA ARG A 256 -11.32 -10.67 26.64
C ARG A 256 -10.27 -11.75 26.74
N GLU A 257 -10.21 -12.59 25.72
CA GLU A 257 -9.27 -13.72 25.62
C GLU A 257 -8.69 -13.74 24.21
N LEU A 258 -7.38 -13.78 24.13
CA LEU A 258 -6.63 -14.00 22.89
C LEU A 258 -5.84 -15.30 23.04
N SER A 259 -5.73 -16.08 21.97
CA SER A 259 -4.82 -17.22 22.01
C SER A 259 -3.37 -16.74 22.22
N PRO A 260 -2.53 -17.52 22.91
CA PRO A 260 -1.12 -17.17 23.12
C PRO A 260 -0.38 -16.89 21.81
N GLU A 261 -0.69 -17.65 20.76
CA GLU A 261 -0.09 -17.51 19.43
C GLU A 261 -0.46 -16.14 18.81
N LEU A 262 -1.74 -15.77 18.87
CA LEU A 262 -2.21 -14.50 18.34
C LEU A 262 -1.66 -13.32 19.16
N ALA A 263 -1.61 -13.44 20.47
CA ALA A 263 -1.03 -12.42 21.35
C ALA A 263 0.46 -12.21 21.04
N THR A 264 1.22 -13.28 20.82
CA THR A 264 2.62 -13.24 20.42
C THR A 264 2.78 -12.54 19.07
N ALA A 265 2.03 -12.99 18.04
CA ALA A 265 2.08 -12.41 16.72
C ALA A 265 1.74 -10.90 16.72
N ILE A 266 0.72 -10.49 17.48
CA ILE A 266 0.38 -9.06 17.63
C ILE A 266 1.54 -8.26 18.25
N GLY A 267 2.25 -8.86 19.22
CA GLY A 267 3.40 -8.22 19.88
C GLY A 267 4.62 -8.00 18.96
N GLU A 268 4.72 -8.77 17.88
CA GLU A 268 5.82 -8.65 16.92
C GLU A 268 5.61 -7.51 15.90
N PHE A 269 4.38 -7.01 15.72
CA PHE A 269 4.11 -5.90 14.81
C PHE A 269 4.71 -4.59 15.32
N GLN A 270 5.47 -3.94 14.46
CA GLN A 270 6.00 -2.60 14.69
C GLN A 270 5.23 -1.59 13.83
N TYR A 271 5.09 -0.38 14.36
CA TYR A 271 4.34 0.69 13.70
C TYR A 271 5.22 1.93 13.55
N ALA A 272 5.14 2.57 12.39
CA ALA A 272 5.80 3.84 12.14
C ALA A 272 4.76 4.97 12.09
N PRO A 273 5.07 6.15 12.65
CA PRO A 273 4.19 7.31 12.54
C PRO A 273 4.29 7.93 11.14
N TRP A 274 3.15 8.38 10.63
CA TRP A 274 3.06 9.19 9.42
C TRP A 274 2.52 10.57 9.77
N LEU A 275 3.16 11.61 9.24
CA LEU A 275 2.69 12.98 9.30
C LEU A 275 2.21 13.41 7.92
N VAL A 276 0.94 13.79 7.81
CA VAL A 276 0.37 14.37 6.59
C VAL A 276 0.05 15.84 6.85
N ALA A 277 0.56 16.73 6.00
CA ALA A 277 0.27 18.16 6.04
C ALA A 277 -0.35 18.60 4.72
N ASN A 278 -1.61 19.02 4.75
CA ASN A 278 -2.29 19.59 3.59
C ASN A 278 -2.16 21.12 3.62
N LEU A 279 -1.58 21.69 2.58
CA LEU A 279 -1.29 23.12 2.48
C LEU A 279 -2.13 23.78 1.37
N SER A 280 -2.94 24.76 1.74
CA SER A 280 -3.61 25.62 0.77
C SER A 280 -2.73 26.82 0.43
N LEU A 281 -2.28 26.89 -0.79
CA LEU A 281 -1.37 27.94 -1.26
C LEU A 281 -2.15 29.04 -2.00
N ARG A 282 -1.73 30.30 -1.86
CA ARG A 282 -2.31 31.44 -2.59
C ARG A 282 -1.91 31.49 -4.07
N ARG A 283 -0.78 30.88 -4.41
CA ARG A 283 -0.24 30.73 -5.77
C ARG A 283 0.62 29.50 -5.85
N PHE A 284 0.83 28.97 -7.05
CA PHE A 284 1.80 27.89 -7.26
C PHE A 284 3.20 28.33 -6.83
N PRO A 285 4.01 27.43 -6.24
CA PRO A 285 5.42 27.66 -6.00
C PRO A 285 6.16 27.98 -7.30
N GLU A 286 7.23 28.77 -7.22
CA GLU A 286 8.12 28.97 -8.35
C GLU A 286 8.84 27.66 -8.68
N GLU A 287 8.72 27.24 -9.93
CA GLU A 287 9.37 26.02 -10.40
C GLU A 287 10.89 26.21 -10.50
N ARG A 288 11.62 25.23 -9.99
CA ARG A 288 13.07 25.14 -10.18
C ARG A 288 13.36 24.45 -11.51
N ARG A 289 14.60 24.61 -11.97
CA ARG A 289 15.06 24.01 -13.23
C ARG A 289 14.97 22.48 -13.18
N GLY A 290 14.52 21.88 -14.27
CA GLY A 290 14.49 20.43 -14.48
C GLY A 290 13.11 19.90 -14.86
N ALA A 291 12.80 18.70 -14.43
CA ALA A 291 11.52 18.04 -14.70
C ALA A 291 10.33 18.85 -14.17
N PRO A 292 9.19 18.88 -14.89
CA PRO A 292 7.99 19.62 -14.50
C PRO A 292 7.41 19.06 -13.19
N LEU A 293 6.47 19.83 -12.61
CA LEU A 293 5.73 19.40 -11.43
C LEU A 293 5.09 18.02 -11.67
N SER A 294 5.38 17.10 -10.78
CA SER A 294 4.87 15.73 -10.83
C SER A 294 3.89 15.49 -9.68
N TRP A 295 3.28 14.34 -9.68
CA TRP A 295 2.43 13.86 -8.59
C TRP A 295 3.23 13.77 -7.30
N ASP A 296 4.33 13.01 -7.30
CA ASP A 296 5.28 12.94 -6.20
C ASP A 296 6.52 13.81 -6.47
N ASN A 297 6.92 14.57 -5.46
CA ASN A 297 8.04 15.51 -5.53
C ASN A 297 8.94 15.30 -4.31
N VAL A 298 10.02 14.57 -4.45
CA VAL A 298 10.93 14.11 -3.38
C VAL A 298 12.23 14.92 -3.33
#